data_06d98967da65e64235b6e9fa014600ec
#
_entry.id   06d98967da65e64235b6e9fa014600ec
#
_cell.length_a   1.000
_cell.length_b   1.000
_cell.length_c   1.000
_cell.angle_alpha   90.00
_cell.angle_beta   90.00
_cell.angle_gamma   90.00
#
_symmetry.space_group_name_H-M   'P 1'
#
loop_
_entity.id
_entity.type
_entity.pdbx_description
1 polymer ?
#
loop_
_entity_poly.entity_id
_entity_poly.type
_entity_poly.pdbx_seq_one_letter_code
_entity_poly.pdbx_strand_id
1 'polypeptide(L)'
;MSNLETPEKLPSQVIFENLKELLRAKNTAHESMFKFHWKKMWPFRLFWPQVDFERIVRLMSEIRKNAINQKNLVLQAKSKAKPFEKTFLDAVPAYLDALDVSCQKLSAAAQWKQDMLYKRIHKEVKLRRDVAEWSNILKEYEDAQGNLVRAGAIVQIGWSEVVQGLNG
;
A
#
# COMPACT_ATOMS: atom_id res chain seq x y z
N MET A 1 -20.49 -3.08 -40.89
CA MET A 1 -20.13 -2.42 -39.64
C MET A 1 -19.53 -3.50 -38.74
N SER A 2 -18.20 -3.61 -38.71
CA SER A 2 -17.49 -4.62 -37.93
C SER A 2 -17.49 -4.15 -36.45
N ASN A 3 -18.18 -4.88 -35.58
CA ASN A 3 -18.02 -4.72 -34.15
C ASN A 3 -16.56 -5.08 -33.82
N LEU A 4 -15.74 -4.07 -33.53
CA LEU A 4 -14.45 -4.23 -32.87
C LEU A 4 -14.76 -4.68 -31.44
N GLU A 5 -14.88 -6.00 -31.23
CA GLU A 5 -14.87 -6.58 -29.89
C GLU A 5 -13.53 -6.20 -29.27
N THR A 6 -13.59 -5.35 -28.25
CA THR A 6 -12.43 -5.05 -27.39
C THR A 6 -11.95 -6.39 -26.83
N PRO A 7 -10.69 -6.79 -27.01
CA PRO A 7 -10.20 -8.07 -26.50
C PRO A 7 -10.45 -8.15 -25.01
N GLU A 8 -11.16 -9.21 -24.60
CA GLU A 8 -11.48 -9.44 -23.18
C GLU A 8 -10.16 -9.58 -22.41
N LYS A 9 -9.95 -8.66 -21.44
CA LYS A 9 -8.72 -8.68 -20.63
C LYS A 9 -8.64 -9.98 -19.83
N LEU A 10 -7.47 -10.59 -19.78
CA LEU A 10 -7.25 -11.74 -18.90
C LEU A 10 -7.46 -11.36 -17.43
N PRO A 11 -7.97 -12.27 -16.60
CA PRO A 11 -8.13 -12.02 -15.16
C PRO A 11 -6.84 -11.57 -14.47
N SER A 12 -5.69 -12.12 -14.86
CA SER A 12 -4.36 -11.71 -14.37
C SER A 12 -4.03 -10.25 -14.70
N GLN A 13 -4.44 -9.75 -15.87
CA GLN A 13 -4.23 -8.35 -16.24
C GLN A 13 -5.05 -7.41 -15.34
N VAL A 14 -6.32 -7.75 -15.11
CA VAL A 14 -7.19 -6.97 -14.22
C VAL A 14 -6.63 -6.95 -12.80
N ILE A 15 -6.22 -8.11 -12.28
CA ILE A 15 -5.60 -8.23 -10.96
C ILE A 15 -4.35 -7.36 -10.87
N PHE A 16 -3.44 -7.42 -11.87
CA PHE A 16 -2.20 -6.66 -11.86
C PHE A 16 -2.45 -5.14 -11.87
N GLU A 17 -3.41 -4.65 -12.67
CA GLU A 17 -3.80 -3.24 -12.70
C GLU A 17 -4.31 -2.79 -11.31
N ASN A 18 -5.18 -3.58 -10.69
CA ASN A 18 -5.71 -3.29 -9.36
C ASN A 18 -4.59 -3.26 -8.29
N LEU A 19 -3.63 -4.19 -8.35
CA LEU A 19 -2.47 -4.18 -7.43
C LEU A 19 -1.64 -2.90 -7.57
N LYS A 20 -1.42 -2.43 -8.79
CA LYS A 20 -0.70 -1.16 -9.05
C LYS A 20 -1.45 0.04 -8.45
N GLU A 21 -2.76 0.08 -8.56
CA GLU A 21 -3.57 1.15 -7.98
C GLU A 21 -3.53 1.14 -6.46
N LEU A 22 -3.66 -0.03 -5.83
CA LEU A 22 -3.55 -0.18 -4.38
C LEU A 22 -2.17 0.27 -3.87
N LEU A 23 -1.10 -0.15 -4.55
CA LEU A 23 0.25 0.26 -4.21
C LEU A 23 0.47 1.77 -4.37
N ARG A 24 -0.05 2.36 -5.46
CA ARG A 24 0.02 3.81 -5.71
C ARG A 24 -0.69 4.59 -4.61
N ALA A 25 -1.91 4.20 -4.24
CA ALA A 25 -2.66 4.84 -3.17
C ALA A 25 -1.92 4.77 -1.83
N LYS A 26 -1.38 3.60 -1.47
CA LYS A 26 -0.56 3.42 -0.27
C LYS A 26 0.70 4.28 -0.29
N ASN A 27 1.42 4.34 -1.42
CA ASN A 27 2.63 5.15 -1.54
C ASN A 27 2.34 6.65 -1.47
N THR A 28 1.23 7.11 -2.03
CA THR A 28 0.78 8.51 -1.88
C THR A 28 0.55 8.88 -0.41
N ALA A 29 -0.08 7.99 0.37
CA ALA A 29 -0.27 8.19 1.80
C ALA A 29 1.08 8.20 2.57
N HIS A 30 1.99 7.27 2.24
CA HIS A 30 3.34 7.23 2.79
C HIS A 30 4.08 8.55 2.53
N GLU A 31 4.10 8.99 1.28
CA GLU A 31 4.76 10.24 0.90
C GLU A 31 4.18 11.45 1.62
N SER A 32 2.86 11.53 1.76
CA SER A 32 2.20 12.64 2.46
C SER A 32 2.59 12.69 3.94
N MET A 33 2.88 11.53 4.56
CA MET A 33 3.23 11.40 5.96
C MET A 33 4.72 11.65 6.24
N PHE A 34 5.61 11.13 5.36
CA PHE A 34 7.06 11.08 5.61
C PHE A 34 7.89 12.02 4.74
N LYS A 35 7.39 12.41 3.57
CA LYS A 35 8.16 13.29 2.67
C LYS A 35 8.45 14.62 3.36
N PHE A 36 9.74 14.88 3.57
CA PHE A 36 10.20 16.15 4.10
C PHE A 36 9.98 17.24 3.04
N HIS A 37 8.99 18.09 3.28
CA HIS A 37 8.84 19.31 2.49
C HIS A 37 9.51 20.45 3.25
N TRP A 38 10.61 20.96 2.73
CA TRP A 38 11.28 22.14 3.28
C TRP A 38 10.32 23.34 3.45
N LYS A 39 9.25 23.39 2.65
CA LYS A 39 8.11 24.32 2.78
C LYS A 39 7.34 24.20 4.09
N LYS A 40 7.53 23.12 4.85
CA LYS A 40 6.98 22.94 6.22
C LYS A 40 7.86 23.58 7.30
N MET A 41 9.02 24.14 6.92
CA MET A 41 9.87 24.88 7.86
C MET A 41 9.31 26.29 8.09
N TRP A 42 9.45 26.74 9.37
CA TRP A 42 9.09 28.10 9.74
C TRP A 42 9.84 29.14 8.86
N PRO A 43 9.20 30.22 8.34
CA PRO A 43 7.83 30.71 8.64
C PRO A 43 6.71 30.13 7.74
N PHE A 44 7.04 29.32 6.73
CA PHE A 44 6.07 28.83 5.72
C PHE A 44 5.04 27.84 6.27
N ARG A 45 5.26 27.28 7.48
CA ARG A 45 4.35 26.37 8.16
C ARG A 45 2.93 26.91 8.35
N LEU A 46 2.78 28.23 8.47
CA LEU A 46 1.48 28.88 8.67
C LEU A 46 0.57 28.84 7.43
N PHE A 47 1.15 28.65 6.25
CA PHE A 47 0.44 28.70 4.96
C PHE A 47 0.23 27.31 4.33
N TRP A 48 0.66 26.23 5.00
CA TRP A 48 0.59 24.89 4.43
C TRP A 48 -0.41 24.01 5.16
N PRO A 49 -1.29 23.27 4.40
CA PRO A 49 -2.24 22.36 5.03
C PRO A 49 -1.50 21.32 5.88
N GLN A 50 -2.02 21.13 7.09
CA GLN A 50 -1.53 20.07 7.98
C GLN A 50 -1.82 18.71 7.34
N VAL A 51 -0.95 17.71 7.63
CA VAL A 51 -1.20 16.33 7.21
C VAL A 51 -2.48 15.84 7.87
N ASP A 52 -3.44 15.42 7.06
CA ASP A 52 -4.68 14.81 7.53
C ASP A 52 -4.44 13.34 7.87
N PHE A 53 -4.08 13.07 9.12
CA PHE A 53 -3.80 11.72 9.59
C PHE A 53 -5.05 10.84 9.60
N GLU A 54 -6.23 11.38 9.85
CA GLU A 54 -7.49 10.63 9.79
C GLU A 54 -7.77 10.14 8.38
N ARG A 55 -7.51 10.97 7.38
CA ARG A 55 -7.62 10.57 5.98
C ARG A 55 -6.68 9.43 5.64
N ILE A 56 -5.44 9.46 6.15
CA ILE A 56 -4.48 8.36 5.96
C ILE A 56 -5.02 7.07 6.58
N VAL A 57 -5.51 7.10 7.81
CA VAL A 57 -6.07 5.93 8.50
C VAL A 57 -7.26 5.36 7.73
N ARG A 58 -8.18 6.21 7.26
CA ARG A 58 -9.33 5.78 6.43
C ARG A 58 -8.87 5.14 5.12
N LEU A 59 -7.94 5.78 4.40
CA LEU A 59 -7.41 5.25 3.15
C LEU A 59 -6.74 3.89 3.35
N MET A 60 -5.95 3.71 4.43
CA MET A 60 -5.35 2.40 4.73
C MET A 60 -6.41 1.34 4.98
N SER A 61 -7.50 1.68 5.66
CA SER A 61 -8.63 0.75 5.88
C SER A 61 -9.31 0.35 4.56
N GLU A 62 -9.48 1.29 3.63
CA GLU A 62 -10.05 1.02 2.29
C GLU A 62 -9.14 0.12 1.45
N ILE A 63 -7.82 0.38 1.45
CA ILE A 63 -6.84 -0.45 0.74
C ILE A 63 -6.88 -1.88 1.28
N ARG A 64 -6.95 -2.07 2.60
CA ARG A 64 -7.05 -3.38 3.23
C ARG A 64 -8.31 -4.15 2.83
N LYS A 65 -9.48 -3.49 2.80
CA LYS A 65 -10.73 -4.09 2.31
C LYS A 65 -10.60 -4.52 0.84
N ASN A 66 -10.02 -3.66 0.01
CA ASN A 66 -9.81 -3.97 -1.40
C ASN A 66 -8.80 -5.12 -1.59
N ALA A 67 -7.76 -5.22 -0.77
CA ALA A 67 -6.82 -6.34 -0.79
C ALA A 67 -7.51 -7.69 -0.50
N ILE A 68 -8.47 -7.72 0.43
CA ILE A 68 -9.28 -8.92 0.70
C ILE A 68 -10.13 -9.29 -0.53
N ASN A 69 -10.76 -8.30 -1.17
CA ASN A 69 -11.54 -8.54 -2.39
C ASN A 69 -10.66 -9.08 -3.52
N GLN A 70 -9.43 -8.55 -3.67
CA GLN A 70 -8.48 -9.06 -4.67
C GLN A 70 -8.06 -10.52 -4.40
N LYS A 71 -7.91 -10.95 -3.15
CA LYS A 71 -7.65 -12.37 -2.82
C LYS A 71 -8.75 -13.28 -3.35
N ASN A 72 -10.02 -12.88 -3.21
CA ASN A 72 -11.15 -13.64 -3.73
C ASN A 72 -11.12 -13.72 -5.26
N LEU A 73 -10.78 -12.62 -5.94
CA LEU A 73 -10.62 -12.62 -7.40
C LEU A 73 -9.48 -13.55 -7.85
N VAL A 74 -8.35 -13.54 -7.13
CA VAL A 74 -7.23 -14.46 -7.40
C VAL A 74 -7.65 -15.92 -7.28
N LEU A 75 -8.41 -16.27 -6.23
CA LEU A 75 -8.91 -17.65 -6.05
C LEU A 75 -9.80 -18.08 -7.22
N GLN A 76 -10.67 -17.20 -7.69
CA GLN A 76 -11.54 -17.45 -8.86
C GLN A 76 -10.70 -17.54 -10.15
N ALA A 77 -9.71 -16.68 -10.33
CA ALA A 77 -8.84 -16.69 -11.49
C ALA A 77 -7.99 -17.96 -11.59
N LYS A 78 -7.49 -18.49 -10.46
CA LYS A 78 -6.68 -19.72 -10.41
C LYS A 78 -7.38 -20.93 -11.04
N SER A 79 -8.69 -21.04 -10.93
CA SER A 79 -9.45 -22.17 -11.48
C SER A 79 -9.50 -22.20 -13.03
N LYS A 80 -9.25 -21.04 -13.67
CA LYS A 80 -9.28 -20.86 -15.13
C LYS A 80 -7.94 -20.41 -15.70
N ALA A 81 -6.90 -20.38 -14.87
CA ALA A 81 -5.60 -19.83 -15.20
C ALA A 81 -4.89 -20.67 -16.28
N LYS A 82 -4.28 -20.00 -17.24
CA LYS A 82 -3.38 -20.60 -18.20
C LYS A 82 -2.03 -20.91 -17.51
N PRO A 83 -1.24 -21.87 -18.04
CA PRO A 83 0.03 -22.25 -17.41
C PRO A 83 0.97 -21.08 -17.11
N PHE A 84 1.05 -20.11 -18.01
CA PHE A 84 1.91 -18.92 -17.86
C PHE A 84 1.42 -17.89 -16.84
N GLU A 85 0.15 -17.98 -16.37
CA GLU A 85 -0.42 -17.11 -15.34
C GLU A 85 -0.17 -17.65 -13.92
N LYS A 86 0.20 -18.93 -13.80
CA LYS A 86 0.22 -19.64 -12.52
C LYS A 86 1.18 -19.01 -11.53
N THR A 87 2.43 -18.77 -11.92
CA THR A 87 3.47 -18.18 -11.06
C THR A 87 3.01 -16.81 -10.52
N PHE A 88 2.43 -15.98 -11.38
CA PHE A 88 1.88 -14.69 -10.97
C PHE A 88 0.76 -14.86 -9.95
N LEU A 89 -0.27 -15.65 -10.27
CA LEU A 89 -1.42 -15.84 -9.39
C LEU A 89 -1.07 -16.51 -8.05
N ASP A 90 -0.02 -17.35 -8.02
CA ASP A 90 0.47 -17.97 -6.80
C ASP A 90 1.22 -16.97 -5.91
N ALA A 91 1.88 -15.97 -6.47
CA ALA A 91 2.61 -14.94 -5.74
C ALA A 91 1.70 -13.85 -5.15
N VAL A 92 0.57 -13.53 -5.80
CA VAL A 92 -0.32 -12.41 -5.41
C VAL A 92 -0.84 -12.50 -3.97
N PRO A 93 -1.29 -13.65 -3.42
CA PRO A 93 -1.79 -13.71 -2.06
C PRO A 93 -0.76 -13.27 -1.01
N ALA A 94 0.49 -13.72 -1.13
CA ALA A 94 1.57 -13.32 -0.22
C ALA A 94 1.88 -11.81 -0.32
N TYR A 95 1.80 -11.23 -1.52
CA TYR A 95 1.92 -9.79 -1.72
C TYR A 95 0.77 -9.02 -1.03
N LEU A 96 -0.46 -9.49 -1.17
CA LEU A 96 -1.63 -8.85 -0.54
C LEU A 96 -1.58 -8.95 0.99
N ASP A 97 -1.03 -10.04 1.55
CA ASP A 97 -0.76 -10.16 2.98
C ASP A 97 0.28 -9.14 3.45
N ALA A 98 1.37 -9.01 2.73
CA ALA A 98 2.41 -8.02 3.03
C ALA A 98 1.90 -6.58 2.90
N LEU A 99 1.04 -6.31 1.91
CA LEU A 99 0.37 -5.02 1.72
C LEU A 99 -0.55 -4.70 2.92
N ASP A 100 -1.35 -5.67 3.37
CA ASP A 100 -2.23 -5.52 4.53
C ASP A 100 -1.43 -5.15 5.78
N VAL A 101 -0.36 -5.88 6.09
CA VAL A 101 0.53 -5.60 7.23
C VAL A 101 1.16 -4.21 7.11
N SER A 102 1.67 -3.84 5.92
CA SER A 102 2.26 -2.52 5.69
C SER A 102 1.23 -1.39 5.89
N CYS A 103 -0.01 -1.58 5.45
CA CYS A 103 -1.09 -0.62 5.69
C CYS A 103 -1.46 -0.50 7.17
N GLN A 104 -1.48 -1.62 7.92
CA GLN A 104 -1.70 -1.60 9.37
C GLN A 104 -0.63 -0.77 10.08
N LYS A 105 0.65 -1.00 9.76
CA LYS A 105 1.76 -0.28 10.41
C LYS A 105 1.79 1.20 10.03
N LEU A 106 1.47 1.55 8.78
CA LEU A 106 1.33 2.95 8.37
C LEU A 106 0.16 3.64 9.09
N SER A 107 -0.96 2.94 9.25
CA SER A 107 -2.11 3.44 10.00
C SER A 107 -1.75 3.70 11.48
N ALA A 108 -1.04 2.77 12.13
CA ALA A 108 -0.57 2.93 13.50
C ALA A 108 0.38 4.14 13.65
N ALA A 109 1.29 4.34 12.70
CA ALA A 109 2.17 5.50 12.68
C ALA A 109 1.41 6.82 12.49
N ALA A 110 0.37 6.84 11.64
CA ALA A 110 -0.49 8.01 11.45
C ALA A 110 -1.28 8.34 12.73
N GLN A 111 -1.87 7.31 13.34
CA GLN A 111 -2.61 7.45 14.61
C GLN A 111 -1.72 7.99 15.72
N TRP A 112 -0.52 7.44 15.89
CA TRP A 112 0.43 7.92 16.89
C TRP A 112 0.78 9.40 16.70
N LYS A 113 0.99 9.84 15.43
CA LYS A 113 1.26 11.26 15.14
C LYS A 113 0.05 12.16 15.46
N GLN A 114 -1.15 11.71 15.18
CA GLN A 114 -2.38 12.42 15.53
C GLN A 114 -2.50 12.59 17.05
N ASP A 115 -2.29 11.49 17.80
CA ASP A 115 -2.34 11.51 19.27
C ASP A 115 -1.26 12.41 19.87
N MET A 116 -0.06 12.42 19.28
CA MET A 116 1.03 13.31 19.70
C MET A 116 0.72 14.78 19.44
N LEU A 117 0.04 15.11 18.35
CA LEU A 117 -0.44 16.49 18.13
C LEU A 117 -1.42 16.91 19.21
N TYR A 118 -2.36 16.03 19.55
CA TYR A 118 -3.32 16.28 20.65
C TYR A 118 -2.59 16.49 21.99
N LYS A 119 -1.69 15.58 22.37
CA LYS A 119 -0.89 15.68 23.61
C LYS A 119 -0.08 16.98 23.69
N ARG A 120 0.51 17.44 22.56
CA ARG A 120 1.25 18.71 22.49
C ARG A 120 0.36 19.91 22.78
N ILE A 121 -0.87 19.93 22.23
CA ILE A 121 -1.84 21.00 22.46
C ILE A 121 -2.20 21.07 23.94
N HIS A 122 -2.35 19.92 24.60
CA HIS A 122 -2.72 19.83 26.03
C HIS A 122 -1.51 19.77 26.99
N LYS A 123 -0.28 19.98 26.51
CA LYS A 123 0.97 19.98 27.29
C LYS A 123 1.24 18.66 28.07
N GLU A 124 0.78 17.53 27.57
CA GLU A 124 0.90 16.21 28.19
C GLU A 124 2.11 15.39 27.70
N VAL A 125 3.07 16.01 27.04
CA VAL A 125 4.18 15.33 26.37
C VAL A 125 5.23 14.85 27.38
N LYS A 126 5.49 13.54 27.39
CA LYS A 126 6.61 12.89 28.10
C LYS A 126 7.71 12.51 27.09
N LEU A 127 8.51 13.47 26.70
CA LEU A 127 9.40 13.45 25.53
C LEU A 127 10.22 12.16 25.38
N ARG A 128 10.81 11.64 26.46
CA ARG A 128 11.71 10.47 26.41
C ARG A 128 10.97 9.16 26.08
N ARG A 129 9.78 8.98 26.62
CA ARG A 129 8.93 7.81 26.38
C ARG A 129 8.34 7.87 24.97
N ASP A 130 7.87 9.03 24.56
CA ASP A 130 7.24 9.24 23.26
C ASP A 130 8.23 9.04 22.10
N VAL A 131 9.52 9.40 22.28
CA VAL A 131 10.58 9.15 21.27
C VAL A 131 10.87 7.65 21.13
N ALA A 132 10.95 6.91 22.24
CA ALA A 132 11.19 5.46 22.19
C ALA A 132 10.03 4.71 21.52
N GLU A 133 8.79 5.08 21.85
CA GLU A 133 7.59 4.51 21.24
C GLU A 133 7.55 4.78 19.73
N TRP A 134 7.83 6.01 19.32
CA TRP A 134 7.91 6.37 17.90
C TRP A 134 8.96 5.59 17.14
N SER A 135 10.15 5.40 17.73
CA SER A 135 11.21 4.62 17.11
C SER A 135 10.80 3.18 16.85
N ASN A 136 10.08 2.56 17.78
CA ASN A 136 9.57 1.20 17.63
C ASN A 136 8.51 1.12 16.52
N ILE A 137 7.57 2.06 16.48
CA ILE A 137 6.52 2.14 15.43
C ILE A 137 7.16 2.28 14.06
N LEU A 138 8.16 3.16 13.92
CA LEU A 138 8.88 3.33 12.66
C LEU A 138 9.58 2.05 12.21
N LYS A 139 10.30 1.40 13.11
CA LYS A 139 11.01 0.15 12.82
C LYS A 139 10.04 -0.94 12.33
N GLU A 140 8.93 -1.12 13.03
CA GLU A 140 7.90 -2.09 12.61
C GLU A 140 7.33 -1.76 11.23
N TYR A 141 7.14 -0.48 10.92
CA TYR A 141 6.68 -0.04 9.61
C TYR A 141 7.74 -0.28 8.52
N GLU A 142 9.00 0.03 8.78
CA GLU A 142 10.12 -0.20 7.85
C GLU A 142 10.29 -1.69 7.54
N ASP A 143 10.20 -2.56 8.55
CA ASP A 143 10.24 -4.02 8.39
C ASP A 143 9.07 -4.52 7.52
N ALA A 144 7.86 -4.03 7.76
CA ALA A 144 6.68 -4.35 6.96
C ALA A 144 6.81 -3.85 5.51
N GLN A 145 7.40 -2.69 5.31
CA GLN A 145 7.69 -2.13 4.00
C GLN A 145 8.72 -2.97 3.24
N GLY A 146 9.78 -3.42 3.92
CA GLY A 146 10.77 -4.33 3.35
C GLY A 146 10.16 -5.67 2.90
N ASN A 147 9.24 -6.23 3.69
CA ASN A 147 8.50 -7.44 3.33
C ASN A 147 7.62 -7.22 2.09
N LEU A 148 6.93 -6.09 2.01
CA LEU A 148 6.09 -5.74 0.86
C LEU A 148 6.93 -5.61 -0.43
N VAL A 149 8.10 -4.98 -0.36
CA VAL A 149 9.02 -4.85 -1.51
C VAL A 149 9.48 -6.22 -1.98
N ARG A 150 9.87 -7.13 -1.06
CA ARG A 150 10.28 -8.50 -1.42
C ARG A 150 9.16 -9.28 -2.08
N ALA A 151 7.95 -9.24 -1.52
CA ALA A 151 6.80 -9.90 -2.11
C ALA A 151 6.42 -9.30 -3.48
N GLY A 152 6.56 -7.99 -3.64
CA GLY A 152 6.34 -7.29 -4.91
C GLY A 152 7.32 -7.72 -6.01
N ALA A 153 8.60 -7.98 -5.67
CA ALA A 153 9.57 -8.50 -6.62
C ALA A 153 9.16 -9.89 -7.17
N ILE A 154 8.61 -10.75 -6.32
CA ILE A 154 8.14 -12.09 -6.75
C ILE A 154 6.93 -11.95 -7.69
N VAL A 155 5.98 -11.07 -7.35
CA VAL A 155 4.83 -10.77 -8.23
C VAL A 155 5.29 -10.22 -9.58
N GLN A 156 6.31 -9.37 -9.60
CA GLN A 156 6.85 -8.80 -10.85
C GLN A 156 7.50 -9.86 -11.74
N ILE A 157 8.20 -10.84 -11.14
CA ILE A 157 8.76 -11.99 -11.88
C ILE A 157 7.62 -12.79 -12.52
N GLY A 158 6.60 -13.18 -11.75
CA GLY A 158 5.44 -13.91 -12.28
C GLY A 158 4.69 -13.12 -13.35
N TRP A 159 4.61 -11.79 -13.22
CA TRP A 159 3.99 -10.93 -14.23
C TRP A 159 4.77 -10.91 -15.54
N SER A 160 6.11 -10.96 -15.49
CA SER A 160 6.94 -11.03 -16.70
C SER A 160 6.68 -12.30 -17.50
N GLU A 161 6.41 -13.44 -16.85
CA GLU A 161 6.00 -14.69 -17.51
C GLU A 161 4.63 -14.55 -18.20
N VAL A 162 3.67 -13.87 -17.57
CA VAL A 162 2.37 -13.57 -18.19
C VAL A 162 2.54 -12.76 -19.46
N VAL A 163 3.36 -11.70 -19.43
CA VAL A 163 3.62 -10.87 -20.61
C VAL A 163 4.29 -11.66 -21.74
N GLN A 164 5.26 -12.54 -21.42
CA GLN A 164 5.90 -13.41 -22.40
C GLN A 164 4.90 -14.39 -23.01
N GLY A 165 4.04 -15.01 -22.20
CA GLY A 165 3.04 -15.96 -22.67
C GLY A 165 1.90 -15.34 -23.50
N LEU A 166 1.75 -14.00 -23.46
CA LEU A 166 0.79 -13.26 -24.30
C LEU A 166 1.37 -12.91 -25.67
N ASN A 167 2.71 -12.84 -25.78
CA ASN A 167 3.41 -12.42 -27.00
C ASN A 167 3.93 -13.59 -27.82
N GLY A 168 3.85 -14.81 -27.34
CA GLY A 168 4.22 -16.06 -28.00
C GLY A 168 3.01 -16.84 -28.45
#